data_e5055ff6e5000a05c4c23dfca045595a
#
_entry.id   e5055ff6e5000a05c4c23dfca045595a
#
_cell.length_a   1.000
_cell.length_b   1.000
_cell.length_c   1.000
_cell.angle_alpha   90.00
_cell.angle_beta   90.00
_cell.angle_gamma   90.00
#
_symmetry.space_group_name_H-M   'P 1'
#
loop_
_entity.id
_entity.type
_entity.pdbx_description
1 polymer ?
#
loop_
_entity_poly.entity_id
_entity_poly.type
_entity_poly.pdbx_seq_one_letter_code
_entity_poly.pdbx_strand_id
1 'polypeptide(L)' 'MINYIVIEGSHKNPNEISSIDKKTKKEYGPFTNKNEAETLAKSLIQKNIDDFYHRAWVIKNN' A
#
# COMPACT_ATOMS: atom_id res chain seq x y z
N MET A 1 -9.93 -2.43 -18.56
CA MET A 1 -9.24 -1.20 -18.16
C MET A 1 -8.23 -1.46 -17.06
N ILE A 2 -7.07 -0.80 -17.15
CA ILE A 2 -6.04 -0.92 -16.12
C ILE A 2 -6.37 0.04 -14.98
N ASN A 3 -6.28 -0.44 -13.78
CA ASN A 3 -6.38 0.42 -12.60
C ASN A 3 -5.34 0.01 -11.55
N TYR A 4 -5.26 0.78 -10.49
CA TYR A 4 -4.26 0.60 -9.46
C TYR A 4 -4.93 0.60 -8.09
N ILE A 5 -4.44 -0.27 -7.22
CA ILE A 5 -4.92 -0.38 -5.85
C ILE A 5 -3.74 -0.13 -4.93
N VAL A 6 -3.98 0.62 -3.86
CA VAL A 6 -2.99 0.83 -2.81
C VAL A 6 -3.34 -0.09 -1.64
N ILE A 7 -2.36 -0.86 -1.20
CA ILE A 7 -2.51 -1.77 -0.06
C ILE A 7 -1.54 -1.31 1.02
N GLU A 8 -2.03 -1.12 2.23
CA GLU A 8 -1.18 -0.79 3.37
C GLU A 8 -1.43 -1.74 4.53
N GLY A 9 -0.48 -1.82 5.41
CA GLY A 9 -0.60 -2.60 6.63
C GLY A 9 0.73 -2.91 7.26
N SER A 10 0.69 -3.58 8.40
CA SER A 10 1.87 -4.05 9.09
C SER A 10 2.36 -5.34 8.42
N HIS A 11 3.66 -5.47 8.27
CA HIS A 11 4.28 -6.62 7.62
C HIS A 11 5.24 -7.32 8.56
N LYS A 12 5.25 -8.62 8.53
CA LYS A 12 6.25 -9.41 9.26
C LYS A 12 7.64 -9.16 8.68
N ASN A 13 7.71 -9.08 7.34
CA ASN A 13 8.91 -8.68 6.62
C ASN A 13 8.57 -7.48 5.74
N PRO A 14 9.10 -6.27 6.02
CA PRO A 14 8.71 -5.07 5.28
C PRO A 14 9.11 -5.09 3.81
N ASN A 15 9.95 -6.02 3.39
CA ASN A 15 10.34 -6.18 2.00
C ASN A 15 9.45 -7.16 1.23
N GLU A 16 8.51 -7.81 1.91
CA GLU A 16 7.62 -8.79 1.28
C GLU A 16 6.16 -8.43 1.47
N ILE A 17 5.48 -8.14 0.38
CA ILE A 17 4.06 -7.81 0.41
C ILE A 17 3.22 -8.97 0.94
N SER A 18 3.63 -10.21 0.66
CA SER A 18 2.91 -11.40 1.10
C SER A 18 2.92 -11.58 2.63
N SER A 19 3.82 -10.90 3.32
CA SER A 19 3.91 -10.99 4.78
C SER A 19 2.97 -10.04 5.51
N ILE A 20 2.10 -9.33 4.78
CA ILE A 20 1.19 -8.35 5.36
C ILE A 20 0.22 -9.03 6.33
N ASP A 21 0.02 -8.39 7.48
CA ASP A 21 -0.93 -8.85 8.49
C ASP A 21 -2.35 -8.51 8.03
N LYS A 22 -3.14 -9.52 7.79
CA LYS A 22 -4.51 -9.36 7.32
C LYS A 22 -5.39 -8.54 8.27
N LYS A 23 -5.05 -8.53 9.55
CA LYS A 23 -5.80 -7.76 10.55
C LYS A 23 -5.60 -6.25 10.39
N THR A 24 -4.44 -5.84 9.89
CA THR A 24 -4.12 -4.42 9.70
C THR A 24 -4.23 -4.00 8.24
N LYS A 25 -4.43 -4.93 7.33
CA LYS A 25 -4.46 -4.67 5.90
C LYS A 25 -5.62 -3.76 5.53
N LYS A 26 -5.32 -2.71 4.77
CA LYS A 26 -6.32 -1.79 4.21
C LYS A 26 -6.06 -1.64 2.72
N GLU A 27 -7.13 -1.54 1.95
CA GLU A 27 -7.04 -1.35 0.51
C GLU A 27 -7.75 -0.07 0.12
N TYR A 28 -7.17 0.64 -0.84
CA TYR A 28 -7.69 1.91 -1.35
C TYR A 28 -7.77 1.84 -2.87
N GLY A 29 -8.74 2.51 -3.42
CA GLY A 29 -8.94 2.57 -4.86
C GLY A 29 -10.25 1.92 -5.28
N PRO A 30 -10.41 1.61 -6.57
CA PRO A 30 -9.36 1.66 -7.59
C PRO A 30 -9.05 3.08 -8.07
N PHE A 31 -7.79 3.29 -8.46
CA PHE A 31 -7.34 4.53 -9.07
C PHE A 31 -7.07 4.28 -10.56
N THR A 32 -7.50 5.19 -11.41
CA THR A 32 -7.22 5.09 -12.84
C THR A 32 -5.85 5.68 -13.18
N ASN A 33 -5.30 6.50 -12.29
CA ASN A 33 -4.04 7.19 -12.49
C ASN A 33 -3.00 6.65 -11.52
N LYS A 34 -1.90 6.12 -12.07
CA LYS A 34 -0.81 5.58 -11.25
C LYS A 34 -0.23 6.62 -10.29
N ASN A 35 -0.13 7.88 -10.74
CA ASN A 35 0.43 8.95 -9.91
C ASN A 35 -0.42 9.22 -8.67
N GLU A 36 -1.73 9.12 -8.79
CA GLU A 36 -2.62 9.28 -7.63
C GLU A 36 -2.40 8.15 -6.62
N ALA A 37 -2.28 6.91 -7.11
CA ALA A 37 -2.01 5.77 -6.25
C ALA A 37 -0.67 5.90 -5.55
N GLU A 38 0.38 6.31 -6.27
CA GLU A 38 1.70 6.50 -5.70
C GLU A 38 1.73 7.63 -4.67
N THR A 39 1.01 8.72 -4.94
CA THR A 39 0.91 9.84 -4.00
C THR A 39 0.27 9.39 -2.70
N LEU A 40 -0.81 8.63 -2.78
CA LEU A 40 -1.45 8.08 -1.59
C LEU A 40 -0.52 7.15 -0.84
N ALA A 41 0.16 6.25 -1.54
CA ALA A 41 1.09 5.30 -0.91
C ALA A 41 2.20 6.04 -0.16
N LYS A 42 2.78 7.07 -0.77
CA LYS A 42 3.80 7.89 -0.11
C LYS A 42 3.27 8.58 1.14
N SER A 43 2.06 9.11 1.05
CA SER A 43 1.41 9.77 2.19
C SER A 43 1.20 8.80 3.35
N LEU A 44 0.77 7.58 3.05
CA LEU A 44 0.56 6.55 4.06
C LEU A 44 1.87 6.12 4.72
N ILE A 45 2.94 6.01 3.93
CA ILE A 45 4.25 5.67 4.47
C ILE A 45 4.75 6.78 5.40
N GLN A 46 4.59 8.05 5.00
CA GLN A 46 5.01 9.17 5.83
C GLN A 46 4.22 9.27 7.13
N LYS A 47 2.93 9.01 7.06
CA LYS A 47 2.06 9.04 8.22
C LYS A 47 2.48 8.02 9.28
N ASN A 48 3.06 6.91 8.83
CA ASN A 48 3.47 5.80 9.70
C ASN A 48 5.00 5.63 9.70
N ILE A 49 5.73 6.73 9.56
CA ILE A 49 7.18 6.68 9.37
C ILE A 49 7.93 6.07 10.56
N ASP A 50 7.34 6.13 11.75
CA ASP A 50 7.94 5.56 12.96
C ASP A 50 7.72 4.05 13.07
N ASP A 51 6.89 3.48 12.20
CA ASP A 51 6.61 2.05 12.18
C ASP A 51 7.33 1.41 10.98
N PHE A 52 8.48 0.80 11.27
CA PHE A 52 9.31 0.17 10.23
C PHE A 52 8.57 -0.94 9.47
N TYR A 53 7.65 -1.62 10.13
CA TYR A 53 6.92 -2.74 9.52
C TYR A 53 5.66 -2.33 8.78
N HIS A 54 5.26 -1.07 8.90
CA HIS A 54 4.10 -0.56 8.18
C HIS A 54 4.53 -0.11 6.79
N ARG A 55 3.95 -0.74 5.76
CA ARG A 55 4.30 -0.43 4.37
C ARG A 55 3.05 -0.21 3.55
N ALA A 56 3.20 0.49 2.44
CA ALA A 56 2.14 0.70 1.47
C ALA A 56 2.66 0.33 0.09
N TRP A 57 1.82 -0.31 -0.69
CA TRP A 57 2.19 -0.82 -2.02
C TRP A 57 1.17 -0.38 -3.05
N VAL A 58 1.66 -0.08 -4.25
CA VAL A 58 0.80 0.19 -5.41
C VAL A 58 0.77 -1.08 -6.26
N ILE A 59 -0.42 -1.63 -6.44
CA ILE A 59 -0.62 -2.86 -7.19
C ILE A 59 -1.40 -2.54 -8.46
N LYS A 60 -0.86 -2.97 -9.59
CA LYS A 60 -1.56 -2.86 -10.87
C LYS A 60 -2.62 -3.94 -10.93
N ASN A 61 -3.84 -3.54 -11.23
CA ASN A 61 -4.98 -4.45 -11.32
C ASN A 61 -5.62 -4.30 -12.70
N ASN A 62 -5.68 -5.38 -13.45
CA ASN A 62 -6.28 -5.39 -14.78
C ASN A 62 -7.73 -5.79 -14.72
#